data_fde92dea022c96e0f46bf88f0a4026cd
#
_entry.id   fde92dea022c96e0f46bf88f0a4026cd
#
_cell.length_a   1.000
_cell.length_b   1.000
_cell.length_c   1.000
_cell.angle_alpha   90.00
_cell.angle_beta   90.00
_cell.angle_gamma   90.00
#
_symmetry.space_group_name_H-M   'P 1'
#
loop_
_entity.id
_entity.type
_entity.pdbx_description
1 polymer ?
#
loop_
_entity_poly.entity_id
_entity_poly.type
_entity_poly.pdbx_seq_one_letter_code
_entity_poly.pdbx_strand_id
1 'polypeptide(L)'
;LSLYQINVMIIRDLFIGMASFLVAHIITFYQLNGQFISKWFRDNEWVVATTGIIISFFYIWGTKYVVSGMGGEMWPSRFIGFGIGMIIYAVGVSYHFNEGLTPKTIVSLCIALILIFIQVLWKTT
;
A
#
# COMPACT_ATOMS: atom_id res chain seq x y z
N LEU A 1 28.28 3.68 -14.66
CA LEU A 1 27.57 2.71 -13.83
C LEU A 1 27.40 1.39 -14.57
N SER A 2 27.69 0.28 -13.89
CA SER A 2 27.47 -1.05 -14.45
C SER A 2 25.96 -1.38 -14.46
N LEU A 3 25.58 -2.35 -15.31
CA LEU A 3 24.19 -2.83 -15.33
C LEU A 3 23.77 -3.38 -13.96
N TYR A 4 24.71 -4.02 -13.25
CA TYR A 4 24.46 -4.52 -11.89
C TYR A 4 24.08 -3.38 -10.95
N GLN A 5 24.83 -2.28 -10.97
CA GLN A 5 24.55 -1.12 -10.11
C GLN A 5 23.21 -0.47 -10.43
N ILE A 6 22.87 -0.37 -11.72
CA ILE A 6 21.57 0.17 -12.15
C ILE A 6 20.44 -0.72 -11.64
N ASN A 7 20.56 -2.05 -11.78
CA ASN A 7 19.54 -2.99 -11.33
C ASN A 7 19.35 -2.94 -9.81
N VAL A 8 20.45 -2.84 -9.05
CA VAL A 8 20.39 -2.73 -7.59
C VAL A 8 19.69 -1.44 -7.18
N MET A 9 19.98 -0.32 -7.84
CA MET A 9 19.32 0.97 -7.57
C MET A 9 17.82 0.91 -7.84
N ILE A 10 17.41 0.28 -8.95
CA ILE A 10 16.00 0.14 -9.31
C ILE A 10 15.28 -0.73 -8.26
N ILE A 11 15.87 -1.84 -7.87
CA ILE A 11 15.30 -2.73 -6.84
C ILE A 11 15.19 -1.99 -5.51
N ARG A 12 16.21 -1.24 -5.12
CA ARG A 12 16.17 -0.44 -3.90
C ARG A 12 15.01 0.55 -3.92
N ASP A 13 14.84 1.28 -5.01
CA ASP A 13 13.76 2.25 -5.14
C ASP A 13 12.39 1.58 -5.07
N LEU A 14 12.24 0.43 -5.72
CA LEU A 14 11.00 -0.33 -5.65
C LEU A 14 10.66 -0.72 -4.20
N PHE A 15 11.64 -1.22 -3.45
CA PHE A 15 11.43 -1.58 -2.04
C PHE A 15 11.11 -0.37 -1.17
N ILE A 16 11.80 0.75 -1.37
CA ILE A 16 11.51 1.98 -0.63
C ILE A 16 10.09 2.45 -0.92
N GLY A 17 9.68 2.41 -2.17
CA GLY A 17 8.33 2.80 -2.58
C GLY A 17 7.26 1.90 -1.98
N MET A 18 7.48 0.58 -2.01
CA MET A 18 6.55 -0.38 -1.43
C MET A 18 6.47 -0.23 0.08
N ALA A 19 7.60 0.01 0.76
CA ALA A 19 7.61 0.27 2.20
C ALA A 19 6.85 1.55 2.54
N SER A 20 6.97 2.59 1.72
CA SER A 20 6.23 3.83 1.89
C SER A 20 4.72 3.60 1.75
N PHE A 21 4.29 2.84 0.75
CA PHE A 21 2.88 2.47 0.61
C PHE A 21 2.40 1.64 1.79
N LEU A 22 3.22 0.72 2.28
CA LEU A 22 2.88 -0.09 3.45
C LEU A 22 2.57 0.79 4.65
N VAL A 23 3.45 1.74 4.96
CA VAL A 23 3.26 2.68 6.08
C VAL A 23 2.01 3.53 5.85
N ALA A 24 1.84 4.06 4.63
CA ALA A 24 0.67 4.86 4.29
C ALA A 24 -0.62 4.09 4.55
N HIS A 25 -0.70 2.85 4.11
CA HIS A 25 -1.90 2.03 4.29
C HIS A 25 -2.14 1.61 5.73
N ILE A 26 -1.09 1.37 6.51
CA ILE A 26 -1.24 1.08 7.94
C ILE A 26 -1.87 2.29 8.65
N ILE A 27 -1.34 3.48 8.41
CA ILE A 27 -1.88 4.70 9.02
C ILE A 27 -3.30 4.96 8.53
N THR A 28 -3.54 4.81 7.23
CA THR A 28 -4.87 4.99 6.63
C THR A 28 -5.88 4.03 7.22
N PHE A 29 -5.50 2.77 7.47
CA PHE A 29 -6.40 1.81 8.09
C PHE A 29 -6.95 2.33 9.42
N TYR A 30 -6.07 2.80 10.30
CA TYR A 30 -6.48 3.33 11.60
C TYR A 30 -7.20 4.67 11.48
N GLN A 31 -6.79 5.52 10.55
CA GLN A 31 -7.49 6.78 10.30
C GLN A 31 -8.96 6.55 9.96
N LEU A 32 -9.24 5.59 9.08
CA LEU A 32 -10.61 5.34 8.62
C LEU A 32 -11.40 4.46 9.57
N ASN A 33 -10.77 3.45 10.15
CA ASN A 33 -11.45 2.39 10.89
C ASN A 33 -11.27 2.49 12.41
N GLY A 34 -10.42 3.37 12.88
CA GLY A 34 -10.24 3.60 14.32
C GLY A 34 -11.53 3.98 15.01
N GLN A 35 -12.44 4.65 14.31
CA GLN A 35 -13.76 5.02 14.82
C GLN A 35 -14.59 3.80 15.26
N PHE A 36 -14.32 2.64 14.69
CA PHE A 36 -15.01 1.40 15.05
C PHE A 36 -14.28 0.63 16.15
N ILE A 37 -13.06 1.06 16.51
CA ILE A 37 -12.23 0.40 17.51
C ILE A 37 -12.25 1.18 18.83
N SER A 38 -12.18 2.50 18.76
CA SER A 38 -12.00 3.36 19.94
C SER A 38 -12.95 4.55 19.90
N LYS A 39 -13.54 4.83 21.06
CA LYS A 39 -14.39 6.03 21.24
C LYS A 39 -13.61 7.32 20.99
N TRP A 40 -12.32 7.35 21.35
CA TRP A 40 -11.49 8.54 21.14
C TRP A 40 -11.46 8.94 19.67
N PHE A 41 -11.31 7.96 18.76
CA PHE A 41 -11.31 8.24 17.32
C PHE A 41 -12.64 8.82 16.85
N ARG A 42 -13.77 8.30 17.37
CA ARG A 42 -15.09 8.84 17.02
C ARG A 42 -15.28 10.27 17.50
N ASP A 43 -14.77 10.57 18.69
CA ASP A 43 -14.98 11.87 19.34
C ASP A 43 -13.99 12.94 18.86
N ASN A 44 -12.91 12.54 18.19
CA ASN A 44 -11.85 13.43 17.72
C ASN A 44 -11.64 13.35 16.23
N GLU A 45 -12.72 13.34 15.46
CA GLU A 45 -12.72 13.17 14.01
C GLU A 45 -11.80 14.18 13.31
N TRP A 46 -11.84 15.46 13.73
CA TRP A 46 -11.00 16.49 13.13
C TRP A 46 -9.50 16.24 13.37
N VAL A 47 -9.14 15.81 14.55
CA VAL A 47 -7.74 15.48 14.88
C VAL A 47 -7.29 14.29 14.04
N VAL A 48 -8.12 13.25 13.94
CA VAL A 48 -7.82 12.06 13.14
C VAL A 48 -7.65 12.43 11.67
N ALA A 49 -8.51 13.30 11.15
CA ALA A 49 -8.43 13.76 9.76
C ALA A 49 -7.09 14.45 9.44
N THR A 50 -6.48 15.15 10.41
CA THR A 50 -5.19 15.82 10.18
C THR A 50 -4.04 14.85 9.92
N THR A 51 -4.17 13.58 10.29
CA THR A 51 -3.17 12.56 9.97
C THR A 51 -3.07 12.32 8.46
N GLY A 52 -4.06 12.78 7.69
CA GLY A 52 -4.02 12.74 6.23
C GLY A 52 -2.81 13.46 5.64
N ILE A 53 -2.27 14.47 6.32
CA ILE A 53 -1.06 15.16 5.87
C ILE A 53 0.12 14.19 5.87
N ILE A 54 0.31 13.45 6.95
CA ILE A 54 1.38 12.45 7.08
C ILE A 54 1.19 11.34 6.06
N ILE A 55 -0.03 10.84 5.93
CA ILE A 55 -0.38 9.80 4.95
C ILE A 55 -0.03 10.26 3.53
N SER A 56 -0.35 11.51 3.20
CA SER A 56 -0.07 12.06 1.88
C SER A 56 1.42 12.04 1.55
N PHE A 57 2.30 12.36 2.49
CA PHE A 57 3.75 12.29 2.25
C PHE A 57 4.18 10.86 1.92
N PHE A 58 3.67 9.87 2.64
CA PHE A 58 4.03 8.48 2.35
C PHE A 58 3.49 8.02 0.99
N TYR A 59 2.31 8.47 0.59
CA TYR A 59 1.80 8.19 -0.77
C TYR A 59 2.64 8.87 -1.85
N ILE A 60 3.06 10.10 -1.63
CA ILE A 60 3.94 10.81 -2.57
C ILE A 60 5.26 10.05 -2.73
N TRP A 61 5.90 9.68 -1.63
CA TRP A 61 7.15 8.93 -1.66
C TRP A 61 6.96 7.55 -2.28
N GLY A 62 5.89 6.86 -1.91
CA GLY A 62 5.59 5.55 -2.48
C GLY A 62 5.47 5.62 -4.00
N THR A 63 4.72 6.58 -4.50
CA THR A 63 4.56 6.79 -5.94
C THR A 63 5.89 7.13 -6.59
N LYS A 64 6.63 8.08 -6.02
CA LYS A 64 7.93 8.51 -6.55
C LYS A 64 8.90 7.34 -6.71
N TYR A 65 9.06 6.55 -5.66
CA TYR A 65 10.04 5.48 -5.65
C TYR A 65 9.59 4.24 -6.42
N VAL A 66 8.31 3.92 -6.42
CA VAL A 66 7.81 2.80 -7.25
C VAL A 66 7.94 3.15 -8.73
N VAL A 67 7.58 4.36 -9.12
CA VAL A 67 7.75 4.81 -10.51
C VAL A 67 9.22 4.74 -10.92
N SER A 68 10.12 5.23 -10.09
CA SER A 68 11.56 5.13 -10.34
C SER A 68 12.01 3.67 -10.45
N GLY A 69 11.57 2.83 -9.53
CA GLY A 69 11.92 1.41 -9.50
C GLY A 69 11.36 0.61 -10.68
N MET A 70 10.29 1.11 -11.30
CA MET A 70 9.65 0.48 -12.46
C MET A 70 10.04 1.14 -13.78
N GLY A 71 11.19 1.83 -13.80
CA GLY A 71 11.73 2.39 -15.02
C GLY A 71 10.94 3.58 -15.58
N GLY A 72 10.18 4.26 -14.76
CA GLY A 72 9.40 5.43 -15.15
C GLY A 72 7.94 5.14 -15.51
N GLU A 73 7.51 3.88 -15.45
CA GLU A 73 6.12 3.52 -15.70
C GLU A 73 5.22 4.00 -14.56
N MET A 74 4.10 4.63 -14.90
CA MET A 74 3.18 5.20 -13.92
C MET A 74 2.15 4.19 -13.39
N TRP A 75 1.61 3.35 -14.26
CA TRP A 75 0.54 2.41 -13.87
C TRP A 75 0.92 1.47 -12.73
N PRO A 76 2.14 0.90 -12.68
CA PRO A 76 2.49 -0.01 -11.60
C PRO A 76 2.33 0.60 -10.20
N SER A 77 2.59 1.90 -10.03
CA SER A 77 2.47 2.55 -8.73
C SER A 77 1.05 2.46 -8.19
N ARG A 78 0.06 2.62 -9.07
CA ARG A 78 -1.35 2.57 -8.67
C ARG A 78 -1.77 1.16 -8.26
N PHE A 79 -1.43 0.15 -9.08
CA PHE A 79 -1.82 -1.23 -8.82
C PHE A 79 -1.07 -1.82 -7.62
N ILE A 80 0.22 -1.53 -7.49
CA ILE A 80 1.02 -1.98 -6.35
C ILE A 80 0.47 -1.35 -5.06
N GLY A 81 0.21 -0.05 -5.07
CA GLY A 81 -0.38 0.64 -3.92
C GLY A 81 -1.73 0.05 -3.54
N PHE A 82 -2.60 -0.19 -4.53
CA PHE A 82 -3.91 -0.81 -4.30
C PHE A 82 -3.77 -2.20 -3.68
N GLY A 83 -2.90 -3.05 -4.24
CA GLY A 83 -2.70 -4.41 -3.75
C GLY A 83 -2.19 -4.44 -2.31
N ILE A 84 -1.21 -3.59 -1.98
CA ILE A 84 -0.70 -3.46 -0.61
C ILE A 84 -1.82 -3.02 0.33
N GLY A 85 -2.63 -2.05 -0.10
CA GLY A 85 -3.76 -1.57 0.69
C GLY A 85 -4.77 -2.65 1.02
N MET A 86 -5.09 -3.51 0.06
CA MET A 86 -6.02 -4.61 0.28
C MET A 86 -5.46 -5.63 1.28
N ILE A 87 -4.17 -5.94 1.21
CA ILE A 87 -3.54 -6.86 2.16
C ILE A 87 -3.56 -6.27 3.57
N ILE A 88 -3.19 -5.01 3.72
CA ILE A 88 -3.21 -4.33 5.03
C ILE A 88 -4.63 -4.29 5.59
N TYR A 89 -5.61 -3.99 4.75
CA TYR A 89 -7.01 -3.96 5.18
C TYR A 89 -7.46 -5.34 5.68
N ALA A 90 -7.13 -6.39 4.95
CA ALA A 90 -7.49 -7.75 5.33
C ALA A 90 -6.88 -8.15 6.69
N VAL A 91 -5.60 -7.83 6.90
CA VAL A 91 -4.92 -8.11 8.18
C VAL A 91 -5.57 -7.31 9.31
N GLY A 92 -5.80 -6.02 9.10
CA GLY A 92 -6.38 -5.14 10.11
C GLY A 92 -7.79 -5.55 10.51
N VAL A 93 -8.64 -5.86 9.55
CA VAL A 93 -10.02 -6.28 9.80
C VAL A 93 -10.04 -7.62 10.53
N SER A 94 -9.20 -8.57 10.11
CA SER A 94 -9.13 -9.87 10.76
C SER A 94 -8.66 -9.77 12.22
N TYR A 95 -7.73 -8.85 12.49
CA TYR A 95 -7.21 -8.67 13.83
C TYR A 95 -8.19 -7.94 14.77
N HIS A 96 -8.78 -6.83 14.30
CA HIS A 96 -9.57 -5.94 15.17
C HIS A 96 -11.04 -6.30 15.25
N PHE A 97 -11.61 -6.88 14.20
CA PHE A 97 -13.06 -7.04 14.10
C PHE A 97 -13.52 -8.50 14.14
N ASN A 98 -12.60 -9.44 14.29
CA ASN A 98 -12.89 -10.88 14.26
C ASN A 98 -13.70 -11.30 13.01
N GLU A 99 -13.61 -10.50 11.96
CA GLU A 99 -14.25 -10.79 10.69
C GLU A 99 -13.33 -11.73 9.92
N GLY A 100 -13.64 -13.01 9.94
CA GLY A 100 -12.81 -14.03 9.33
C GLY A 100 -12.71 -13.87 7.81
N LEU A 101 -11.66 -14.44 7.25
CA LEU A 101 -11.49 -14.48 5.80
C LEU A 101 -12.49 -15.45 5.20
N THR A 102 -13.53 -14.90 4.57
CA THR A 102 -14.51 -15.71 3.84
C THR A 102 -13.93 -16.12 2.48
N PRO A 103 -14.49 -17.15 1.81
CA PRO A 103 -14.03 -17.52 0.47
C PRO A 103 -14.01 -16.36 -0.51
N LYS A 104 -15.00 -15.47 -0.48
CA LYS A 104 -15.02 -14.30 -1.37
C LYS A 104 -13.86 -13.35 -1.07
N THR A 105 -13.50 -13.18 0.20
CA THR A 105 -12.40 -12.31 0.59
C THR A 105 -11.06 -12.91 0.19
N ILE A 106 -10.89 -14.23 0.36
CA ILE A 106 -9.67 -14.93 -0.06
C ILE A 106 -9.47 -14.79 -1.57
N VAL A 107 -10.53 -15.03 -2.36
CA VAL A 107 -10.46 -14.88 -3.82
C VAL A 107 -10.07 -13.44 -4.20
N SER A 108 -10.67 -12.46 -3.55
CA SER A 108 -10.37 -11.04 -3.82
C SER A 108 -8.92 -10.69 -3.48
N LEU A 109 -8.40 -11.23 -2.37
CA LEU A 109 -7.00 -11.02 -2.01
C LEU A 109 -6.04 -11.68 -3.00
N CYS A 110 -6.37 -12.86 -3.50
CA CYS A 110 -5.58 -13.53 -4.53
C CYS A 110 -5.54 -12.69 -5.80
N ILE A 111 -6.64 -12.10 -6.20
CA ILE A 111 -6.70 -11.21 -7.37
C ILE A 111 -5.85 -9.95 -7.13
N ALA A 112 -5.89 -9.39 -5.93
CA ALA A 112 -5.06 -8.23 -5.59
C ALA A 112 -3.56 -8.55 -5.69
N LEU A 113 -3.15 -9.74 -5.22
CA LEU A 113 -1.77 -10.19 -5.36
C LEU A 113 -1.39 -10.38 -6.84
N ILE A 114 -2.29 -10.95 -7.62
CA ILE A 114 -2.08 -11.13 -9.07
C ILE A 114 -1.86 -9.78 -9.75
N LEU A 115 -2.61 -8.74 -9.37
CA LEU A 115 -2.43 -7.40 -9.92
C LEU A 115 -1.01 -6.89 -9.67
N ILE A 116 -0.46 -7.10 -8.47
CA ILE A 116 0.90 -6.70 -8.15
C ILE A 116 1.90 -7.45 -9.04
N PHE A 117 1.76 -8.78 -9.12
CA PHE A 117 2.67 -9.61 -9.91
C PHE A 117 2.64 -9.28 -11.38
N ILE A 118 1.45 -9.02 -11.94
CA ILE A 118 1.33 -8.61 -13.35
C ILE A 118 2.13 -7.33 -13.60
N GLN A 119 1.98 -6.34 -12.73
CA GLN A 119 2.65 -5.04 -12.90
C GLN A 119 4.16 -5.12 -12.74
N VAL A 120 4.65 -5.97 -11.84
CA VAL A 120 6.08 -6.07 -11.55
C VAL A 120 6.78 -6.99 -12.56
N LEU A 121 6.15 -8.10 -12.91
CA LEU A 121 6.80 -9.16 -13.70
C LEU A 121 6.56 -9.05 -15.20
N TRP A 122 5.44 -8.47 -15.62
CA TRP A 122 5.13 -8.33 -17.03
C TRP A 122 5.85 -7.11 -17.59
N LYS A 123 6.95 -7.37 -18.27
CA LYS A 123 7.74 -6.30 -18.89
C LYS A 123 7.16 -5.98 -20.26
N THR A 124 6.77 -4.72 -20.44
CA THR A 124 6.39 -4.22 -21.75
C THR A 124 7.62 -3.77 -22.51
N THR A 125 7.72 -4.17 -23.74
CA THR A 125 8.80 -3.74 -24.63
C THR A 125 8.53 -2.35 -25.20
#